data_f435159292b56f282f5abbded9ad6df6
#
_entry.id   f435159292b56f282f5abbded9ad6df6
#
_cell.length_a   1.000
_cell.length_b   1.000
_cell.length_c   1.000
_cell.angle_alpha   90.00
_cell.angle_beta   90.00
_cell.angle_gamma   90.00
#
_symmetry.space_group_name_H-M   'P 1'
#
loop_
_entity.id
_entity.type
_entity.pdbx_description
1 polymer ?
#
loop_
_entity_poly.entity_id
_entity_poly.type
_entity_poly.pdbx_seq_one_letter_code
_entity_poly.pdbx_strand_id
1 'polypeptide(L)'
;MNMHFIDKDEVEIRLPDNWQEKVDVVWQYINGKTAEVEVDVRAKAVEEIWDNDKLEHELKSAILNARKKAINSKSDVWGTMSQILSGLSFGKCWYCESTELRSDNPVDHFRPKGKVAECPEHPGYWWLAFEWSNFRYSCTYCNSRRVDTETSGGKQDHFPILPPPMWNKSRDDVFIENPVLLDPTDIDDVNLLTFNINGEACPNVDDNSSPLYRRAKESVELYHLNHVPTKNARKRICQKVRMLVSNINRLSVQNFEENKLTIKDLKIQLHKMIRVSCPRLLSIQPLEYTLENFIIPMFGLKICWIG
;
A
#
# COMPACT_ATOMS: atom_id res chain seq x y z
N MET A 1 -14.60 7.94 -2.87
CA MET A 1 -13.30 8.32 -2.24
C MET A 1 -12.28 7.35 -2.81
N ASN A 2 -11.27 7.83 -3.54
CA ASN A 2 -10.29 6.94 -4.18
C ASN A 2 -9.15 6.65 -3.20
N MET A 3 -8.38 5.60 -3.47
CA MET A 3 -7.12 5.34 -2.76
C MET A 3 -6.20 6.56 -2.87
N HIS A 4 -5.42 6.85 -1.84
CA HIS A 4 -4.52 8.00 -1.84
C HIS A 4 -3.28 7.73 -2.70
N PHE A 5 -3.04 8.58 -3.69
CA PHE A 5 -1.83 8.51 -4.51
C PHE A 5 -0.60 9.00 -3.72
N ILE A 6 0.47 8.22 -3.76
CA ILE A 6 1.77 8.55 -3.18
C ILE A 6 2.78 8.74 -4.31
N ASP A 7 3.31 9.93 -4.41
CA ASP A 7 4.32 10.27 -5.40
C ASP A 7 5.68 9.68 -5.03
N LYS A 8 6.25 8.87 -5.93
CA LYS A 8 7.57 8.26 -5.71
C LYS A 8 8.69 9.29 -5.65
N ASP A 9 8.58 10.38 -6.41
CA ASP A 9 9.58 11.44 -6.39
C ASP A 9 9.68 12.07 -5.01
N GLU A 10 8.55 12.18 -4.30
CA GLU A 10 8.51 12.67 -2.92
C GLU A 10 9.20 11.71 -1.93
N VAL A 11 9.24 10.41 -2.22
CA VAL A 11 10.03 9.44 -1.45
C VAL A 11 11.52 9.64 -1.73
N GLU A 12 11.89 9.72 -3.01
CA GLU A 12 13.28 9.84 -3.46
C GLU A 12 13.95 11.09 -2.88
N ILE A 13 13.29 12.24 -2.95
CA ILE A 13 13.79 13.53 -2.41
C ILE A 13 14.05 13.46 -0.89
N ARG A 14 13.34 12.58 -0.17
CA ARG A 14 13.48 12.43 1.30
C ARG A 14 14.38 11.28 1.73
N LEU A 15 15.00 10.57 0.77
CA LEU A 15 15.97 9.54 1.13
C LEU A 15 17.13 10.14 1.93
N PRO A 16 17.65 9.42 2.92
CA PRO A 16 18.91 9.82 3.57
C PRO A 16 20.06 9.93 2.56
N ASP A 17 20.89 10.94 2.65
CA ASP A 17 22.03 11.17 1.74
C ASP A 17 22.93 9.94 1.59
N ASN A 18 23.06 9.14 2.64
CA ASN A 18 23.87 7.93 2.65
C ASN A 18 23.06 6.64 2.42
N TRP A 19 21.86 6.73 1.83
CA TRP A 19 21.02 5.55 1.60
C TRP A 19 21.70 4.49 0.74
N GLN A 20 22.25 4.89 -0.39
CA GLN A 20 22.92 3.97 -1.30
C GLN A 20 24.14 3.30 -0.67
N GLU A 21 24.95 4.06 0.06
CA GLU A 21 26.09 3.52 0.80
C GLU A 21 25.68 2.45 1.82
N LYS A 22 24.62 2.71 2.58
CA LYS A 22 24.06 1.72 3.52
C LYS A 22 23.60 0.46 2.80
N VAL A 23 22.91 0.60 1.68
CA VAL A 23 22.43 -0.53 0.88
C VAL A 23 23.61 -1.36 0.35
N ASP A 24 24.65 -0.70 -0.15
CA ASP A 24 25.85 -1.37 -0.68
C ASP A 24 26.59 -2.18 0.42
N VAL A 25 26.74 -1.62 1.61
CA VAL A 25 27.33 -2.31 2.77
C VAL A 25 26.48 -3.55 3.16
N VAL A 26 25.17 -3.41 3.13
CA VAL A 26 24.27 -4.55 3.41
C VAL A 26 24.41 -5.65 2.36
N TRP A 27 24.47 -5.30 1.08
CA TRP A 27 24.66 -6.29 0.02
C TRP A 27 26.03 -6.98 0.11
N GLN A 28 27.10 -6.26 0.46
CA GLN A 28 28.40 -6.88 0.75
C GLN A 28 28.31 -7.92 1.86
N TYR A 29 27.63 -7.58 2.96
CA TYR A 29 27.39 -8.52 4.07
C TYR A 29 26.59 -9.77 3.61
N ILE A 30 25.50 -9.58 2.88
CA ILE A 30 24.65 -10.68 2.40
C ILE A 30 25.45 -11.58 1.44
N ASN A 31 26.18 -11.02 0.51
CA ASN A 31 27.02 -11.75 -0.42
C ASN A 31 28.12 -12.53 0.31
N GLY A 32 28.74 -11.94 1.34
CA GLY A 32 29.69 -12.65 2.20
C GLY A 32 29.07 -13.87 2.88
N LYS A 33 27.87 -13.72 3.45
CA LYS A 33 27.15 -14.83 4.10
C LYS A 33 26.74 -15.94 3.13
N THR A 34 26.38 -15.61 1.92
CA THR A 34 26.06 -16.64 0.90
C THR A 34 27.32 -17.35 0.40
N ALA A 35 28.43 -16.63 0.25
CA ALA A 35 29.71 -17.22 -0.15
C ALA A 35 30.28 -18.18 0.93
N GLU A 36 30.20 -17.81 2.23
CA GLU A 36 30.57 -18.70 3.33
C GLU A 36 29.81 -20.04 3.23
N VAL A 37 28.48 -19.99 3.08
CA VAL A 37 27.64 -21.18 2.97
C VAL A 37 27.92 -22.00 1.72
N GLU A 38 28.23 -21.35 0.60
CA GLU A 38 28.62 -22.04 -0.64
C GLU A 38 29.90 -22.87 -0.43
N VAL A 39 30.92 -22.30 0.22
CA VAL A 39 32.16 -22.99 0.55
C VAL A 39 31.89 -24.21 1.45
N ASP A 40 31.09 -24.05 2.49
CA ASP A 40 30.76 -25.13 3.43
C ASP A 40 30.02 -26.28 2.75
N VAL A 41 29.03 -26.00 1.89
CA VAL A 41 28.28 -27.03 1.14
C VAL A 41 29.19 -27.77 0.16
N ARG A 42 30.07 -27.05 -0.54
CA ARG A 42 31.03 -27.68 -1.47
C ARG A 42 32.03 -28.58 -0.73
N ALA A 43 32.53 -28.14 0.41
CA ALA A 43 33.43 -28.96 1.24
C ALA A 43 32.74 -30.24 1.70
N LYS A 44 31.50 -30.14 2.19
CA LYS A 44 30.70 -31.29 2.58
C LYS A 44 30.41 -32.25 1.41
N ALA A 45 30.14 -31.71 0.23
CA ALA A 45 29.89 -32.52 -0.96
C ALA A 45 31.10 -33.36 -1.37
N VAL A 46 32.32 -32.83 -1.19
CA VAL A 46 33.57 -33.57 -1.42
C VAL A 46 33.74 -34.66 -0.37
N GLU A 47 33.51 -34.36 0.90
CA GLU A 47 33.64 -35.34 2.01
C GLU A 47 32.66 -36.50 1.88
N GLU A 48 31.38 -36.21 1.54
CA GLU A 48 30.30 -37.18 1.41
C GLU A 48 30.16 -37.79 0.00
N ILE A 49 30.98 -37.37 -0.94
CA ILE A 49 30.98 -37.85 -2.36
C ILE A 49 29.61 -37.68 -3.02
N TRP A 50 29.11 -36.42 -3.06
CA TRP A 50 27.82 -36.14 -3.70
C TRP A 50 27.97 -36.15 -5.22
N ASP A 51 26.89 -36.60 -5.91
CA ASP A 51 26.76 -36.35 -7.35
C ASP A 51 26.41 -34.87 -7.65
N ASN A 52 26.47 -34.52 -8.93
CA ASN A 52 26.25 -33.13 -9.36
C ASN A 52 24.83 -32.66 -9.08
N ASP A 53 23.83 -33.53 -9.22
CA ASP A 53 22.42 -33.16 -9.05
C ASP A 53 22.15 -32.85 -7.58
N LYS A 54 22.65 -33.69 -6.66
CA LYS A 54 22.55 -33.45 -5.21
C LYS A 54 23.29 -32.16 -4.82
N LEU A 55 24.51 -31.97 -5.33
CA LEU A 55 25.27 -30.75 -5.05
C LEU A 55 24.53 -29.50 -5.50
N GLU A 56 24.01 -29.47 -6.72
CA GLU A 56 23.27 -28.30 -7.24
C GLU A 56 22.00 -28.01 -6.40
N HIS A 57 21.24 -29.04 -6.07
CA HIS A 57 20.04 -28.91 -5.23
C HIS A 57 20.38 -28.36 -3.84
N GLU A 58 21.39 -28.92 -3.17
CA GLU A 58 21.79 -28.51 -1.82
C GLU A 58 22.38 -27.09 -1.81
N LEU A 59 23.21 -26.74 -2.82
CA LEU A 59 23.73 -25.38 -2.98
C LEU A 59 22.61 -24.36 -3.14
N LYS A 60 21.67 -24.61 -4.06
CA LYS A 60 20.54 -23.72 -4.29
C LYS A 60 19.73 -23.51 -3.00
N SER A 61 19.40 -24.59 -2.31
CA SER A 61 18.63 -24.53 -1.07
C SER A 61 19.37 -23.76 0.04
N ALA A 62 20.64 -24.09 0.25
CA ALA A 62 21.46 -23.49 1.31
C ALA A 62 21.69 -22.00 1.07
N ILE A 63 22.02 -21.59 -0.17
CA ILE A 63 22.23 -20.19 -0.57
C ILE A 63 20.92 -19.39 -0.39
N LEU A 64 19.77 -19.90 -0.82
CA LEU A 64 18.48 -19.24 -0.64
C LEU A 64 18.18 -19.02 0.84
N ASN A 65 18.41 -20.04 1.67
CA ASN A 65 18.17 -19.95 3.12
C ASN A 65 19.13 -18.97 3.80
N ALA A 66 20.42 -19.00 3.46
CA ALA A 66 21.42 -18.05 3.98
C ALA A 66 21.09 -16.61 3.60
N ARG A 67 20.76 -16.37 2.33
CA ARG A 67 20.33 -15.07 1.83
C ARG A 67 19.11 -14.55 2.57
N LYS A 68 18.07 -15.37 2.72
CA LYS A 68 16.85 -15.01 3.45
C LYS A 68 17.14 -14.63 4.90
N LYS A 69 17.98 -15.40 5.59
CA LYS A 69 18.40 -15.10 6.98
C LYS A 69 19.18 -13.80 7.04
N ALA A 70 20.15 -13.60 6.14
CA ALA A 70 20.98 -12.41 6.09
C ALA A 70 20.15 -11.15 5.79
N ILE A 71 19.24 -11.18 4.83
CA ILE A 71 18.30 -10.09 4.52
C ILE A 71 17.45 -9.76 5.75
N ASN A 72 16.84 -10.74 6.39
CA ASN A 72 15.96 -10.50 7.53
C ASN A 72 16.73 -9.96 8.77
N SER A 73 18.02 -10.29 8.92
CA SER A 73 18.86 -9.73 9.98
C SER A 73 19.20 -8.24 9.81
N LYS A 74 18.90 -7.68 8.63
CA LYS A 74 19.10 -6.26 8.27
C LYS A 74 17.77 -5.51 8.11
N SER A 75 16.74 -5.96 8.79
CA SER A 75 15.42 -5.34 8.75
C SER A 75 15.37 -3.91 9.28
N ASP A 76 16.31 -3.54 10.12
CA ASP A 76 16.51 -2.18 10.60
C ASP A 76 16.75 -1.17 9.45
N VAL A 77 17.39 -1.60 8.36
CA VAL A 77 17.71 -0.73 7.23
C VAL A 77 16.44 -0.20 6.57
N TRP A 78 15.51 -1.08 6.14
CA TRP A 78 14.23 -0.59 5.61
C TRP A 78 13.31 -0.04 6.69
N GLY A 79 13.48 -0.46 7.94
CA GLY A 79 12.76 0.09 9.10
C GLY A 79 12.98 1.59 9.26
N THR A 80 14.18 2.10 8.94
CA THR A 80 14.47 3.55 8.99
C THR A 80 13.62 4.36 8.02
N MET A 81 13.12 3.74 6.95
CA MET A 81 12.23 4.39 5.99
C MET A 81 10.80 4.60 6.51
N SER A 82 10.39 3.88 7.56
CA SER A 82 9.02 3.94 8.08
C SER A 82 8.56 5.37 8.40
N GLN A 83 9.43 6.19 9.01
CA GLN A 83 9.10 7.57 9.35
C GLN A 83 8.93 8.45 8.10
N ILE A 84 9.78 8.28 7.09
CA ILE A 84 9.71 9.01 5.82
C ILE A 84 8.41 8.66 5.10
N LEU A 85 8.15 7.36 4.93
CA LEU A 85 6.95 6.87 4.24
C LEU A 85 5.66 7.28 4.98
N SER A 86 5.66 7.21 6.31
CA SER A 86 4.57 7.67 7.18
C SER A 86 4.24 9.14 6.95
N GLY A 87 5.28 9.98 6.84
CA GLY A 87 5.12 11.43 6.61
C GLY A 87 4.37 11.76 5.31
N LEU A 88 4.50 10.94 4.27
CA LEU A 88 3.84 11.14 2.98
C LEU A 88 2.33 10.87 3.01
N SER A 89 1.86 10.12 3.99
CA SER A 89 0.44 9.77 4.17
C SER A 89 -0.16 10.30 5.48
N PHE A 90 0.53 11.20 6.17
CA PHE A 90 0.10 11.72 7.48
C PHE A 90 -0.14 10.60 8.52
N GLY A 91 0.74 9.59 8.53
CA GLY A 91 0.66 8.46 9.44
C GLY A 91 -0.38 7.39 9.06
N LYS A 92 -0.99 7.49 7.87
CA LYS A 92 -2.00 6.52 7.41
C LYS A 92 -1.38 5.39 6.60
N CYS A 93 -1.94 4.21 6.72
CA CYS A 93 -1.63 3.08 5.84
C CYS A 93 -1.91 3.44 4.37
N TRP A 94 -0.97 3.19 3.47
CA TRP A 94 -1.11 3.51 2.05
C TRP A 94 -2.20 2.71 1.33
N TYR A 95 -2.57 1.52 1.86
CA TYR A 95 -3.59 0.67 1.27
C TYR A 95 -5.00 0.97 1.78
N CYS A 96 -5.21 0.98 3.09
CA CYS A 96 -6.55 1.13 3.67
C CYS A 96 -6.85 2.52 4.22
N GLU A 97 -5.87 3.42 4.26
CA GLU A 97 -5.95 4.79 4.79
C GLU A 97 -6.35 4.90 6.26
N SER A 98 -6.28 3.81 7.02
CA SER A 98 -6.49 3.84 8.46
C SER A 98 -5.24 4.33 9.20
N THR A 99 -5.47 4.98 10.33
CA THR A 99 -4.42 5.35 11.28
C THR A 99 -4.42 4.32 12.41
N GLU A 100 -3.30 3.64 12.61
CA GLU A 100 -3.11 2.70 13.71
C GLU A 100 -2.53 3.44 14.91
N LEU A 101 -3.26 3.43 16.03
CA LEU A 101 -2.85 4.12 17.28
C LEU A 101 -2.03 3.22 18.21
N ARG A 102 -2.03 1.91 18.01
CA ARG A 102 -1.50 0.93 18.96
C ARG A 102 -0.44 0.00 18.40
N SER A 103 -0.13 0.09 17.11
CA SER A 103 0.94 -0.70 16.50
C SER A 103 1.72 0.16 15.51
N ASP A 104 3.02 -0.15 15.40
CA ASP A 104 3.84 0.43 14.35
C ASP A 104 3.40 -0.15 13.01
N ASN A 105 3.25 0.71 12.01
CA ASN A 105 3.02 0.26 10.66
C ASN A 105 4.36 -0.21 10.05
N PRO A 106 4.48 -1.47 9.66
CA PRO A 106 5.69 -1.96 9.03
C PRO A 106 5.88 -1.38 7.62
N VAL A 107 7.12 -1.41 7.15
CA VAL A 107 7.44 -1.25 5.73
C VAL A 107 7.13 -2.55 5.02
N ASP A 108 6.12 -2.53 4.15
CA ASP A 108 5.79 -3.63 3.26
C ASP A 108 6.67 -3.59 2.00
N HIS A 109 7.00 -4.75 1.48
CA HIS A 109 7.62 -4.91 0.18
C HIS A 109 6.54 -5.21 -0.85
N PHE A 110 6.26 -4.29 -1.77
CA PHE A 110 5.20 -4.47 -2.77
C PHE A 110 5.39 -5.76 -3.57
N ARG A 111 6.61 -6.00 -4.08
CA ARG A 111 7.06 -7.31 -4.54
C ARG A 111 7.69 -8.07 -3.37
N PRO A 112 7.15 -9.22 -2.98
CA PRO A 112 7.57 -9.93 -1.78
C PRO A 112 9.02 -10.41 -1.86
N LYS A 113 9.84 -10.06 -0.87
CA LYS A 113 11.28 -10.40 -0.87
C LYS A 113 11.59 -11.88 -0.55
N GLY A 114 10.63 -12.63 0.03
CA GLY A 114 10.91 -13.97 0.57
C GLY A 114 10.42 -15.13 -0.27
N LYS A 115 9.25 -15.01 -0.85
CA LYS A 115 8.61 -15.98 -1.76
C LYS A 115 7.40 -15.30 -2.42
N VAL A 116 6.81 -15.95 -3.40
CA VAL A 116 5.56 -15.54 -4.06
C VAL A 116 4.54 -16.65 -3.89
N ALA A 117 3.40 -16.35 -3.28
CA ALA A 117 2.39 -17.36 -2.95
C ALA A 117 1.82 -18.04 -4.20
N GLU A 118 1.68 -17.32 -5.31
CA GLU A 118 1.16 -17.79 -6.59
C GLU A 118 2.19 -18.55 -7.45
N CYS A 119 3.47 -18.55 -7.02
CA CYS A 119 4.57 -19.21 -7.73
C CYS A 119 5.53 -19.85 -6.73
N PRO A 120 5.23 -21.05 -6.21
CA PRO A 120 5.99 -21.68 -5.12
C PRO A 120 7.49 -21.86 -5.39
N GLU A 121 7.88 -22.01 -6.67
CA GLU A 121 9.27 -22.13 -7.09
C GLU A 121 10.00 -20.78 -7.19
N HIS A 122 9.28 -19.64 -7.02
CA HIS A 122 9.85 -18.32 -7.07
C HIS A 122 10.68 -18.02 -5.81
N PRO A 123 11.95 -17.57 -5.92
CA PRO A 123 12.81 -17.33 -4.75
C PRO A 123 12.42 -16.10 -3.92
N GLY A 124 11.36 -15.40 -4.30
CA GLY A 124 11.06 -14.04 -3.85
C GLY A 124 11.88 -13.01 -4.62
N TYR A 125 11.44 -11.76 -4.58
CA TYR A 125 12.16 -10.62 -5.17
C TYR A 125 13.23 -10.13 -4.19
N TRP A 126 14.13 -11.05 -3.78
CA TRP A 126 15.15 -10.77 -2.76
C TRP A 126 16.06 -9.60 -3.14
N TRP A 127 16.31 -9.36 -4.42
CA TRP A 127 17.14 -8.24 -4.93
C TRP A 127 16.46 -6.87 -4.75
N LEU A 128 15.14 -6.83 -4.50
CA LEU A 128 14.38 -5.63 -4.19
C LEU A 128 14.19 -5.42 -2.68
N ALA A 129 14.88 -6.20 -1.84
CA ALA A 129 14.72 -6.15 -0.39
C ALA A 129 15.13 -4.79 0.22
N PHE A 130 16.02 -4.06 -0.43
CA PHE A 130 16.51 -2.74 0.01
C PHE A 130 16.25 -1.65 -1.04
N GLU A 131 15.46 -1.95 -2.06
CA GLU A 131 15.01 -0.97 -3.06
C GLU A 131 13.86 -0.15 -2.50
N TRP A 132 14.10 1.13 -2.23
CA TRP A 132 13.09 2.03 -1.65
C TRP A 132 11.82 2.13 -2.52
N SER A 133 11.96 2.05 -3.84
CA SER A 133 10.84 2.06 -4.79
C SER A 133 9.88 0.88 -4.61
N ASN A 134 10.33 -0.19 -3.94
CA ASN A 134 9.53 -1.36 -3.58
C ASN A 134 8.87 -1.26 -2.19
N PHE A 135 9.07 -0.16 -1.45
CA PHE A 135 8.54 -0.01 -0.10
C PHE A 135 7.16 0.64 -0.09
N ARG A 136 6.28 0.18 0.80
CA ARG A 136 4.97 0.76 1.06
C ARG A 136 4.75 0.84 2.57
N TYR A 137 4.18 1.95 3.05
CA TYR A 137 3.81 2.11 4.45
C TYR A 137 2.47 1.43 4.70
N SER A 138 2.47 0.32 5.42
CA SER A 138 1.30 -0.54 5.54
C SER A 138 0.97 -0.88 6.99
N CYS A 139 -0.31 -0.89 7.34
CA CYS A 139 -0.72 -1.43 8.63
C CYS A 139 -0.60 -2.97 8.66
N THR A 140 -0.56 -3.52 9.86
CA THR A 140 -0.45 -4.97 10.05
C THR A 140 -1.61 -5.75 9.44
N TYR A 141 -2.81 -5.16 9.34
CA TYR A 141 -3.98 -5.80 8.72
C TYR A 141 -3.87 -5.92 7.20
N CYS A 142 -3.28 -4.92 6.54
CA CYS A 142 -3.05 -4.98 5.10
C CYS A 142 -1.83 -5.82 4.74
N ASN A 143 -0.80 -5.84 5.58
CA ASN A 143 0.47 -6.51 5.31
C ASN A 143 0.47 -7.98 5.75
N SER A 144 -0.06 -8.30 6.94
CA SER A 144 0.00 -9.65 7.51
C SER A 144 -1.36 -10.32 7.46
N ARG A 145 -1.38 -11.63 7.12
CA ARG A 145 -2.64 -12.38 7.09
C ARG A 145 -3.34 -12.33 8.44
N ARG A 146 -4.59 -11.93 8.41
CA ARG A 146 -5.52 -11.95 9.53
C ARG A 146 -6.79 -12.71 9.13
N VAL A 147 -7.35 -13.41 10.10
CA VAL A 147 -8.64 -14.08 9.98
C VAL A 147 -9.47 -13.60 11.14
N ASP A 148 -10.49 -12.81 10.83
CA ASP A 148 -11.49 -12.34 11.77
C ASP A 148 -12.77 -13.15 11.61
N THR A 149 -13.78 -12.91 12.45
CA THR A 149 -15.04 -13.65 12.44
C THR A 149 -15.79 -13.50 11.11
N GLU A 150 -15.74 -12.32 10.49
CA GLU A 150 -16.51 -12.00 9.29
C GLU A 150 -15.65 -11.84 8.03
N THR A 151 -14.36 -11.54 8.18
CA THR A 151 -13.48 -11.21 7.06
C THR A 151 -12.08 -11.77 7.28
N SER A 152 -11.37 -12.02 6.19
CA SER A 152 -9.97 -12.41 6.22
C SER A 152 -9.20 -11.73 5.08
N GLY A 153 -7.89 -11.54 5.26
CA GLY A 153 -7.00 -10.94 4.27
C GLY A 153 -5.64 -10.64 4.85
N GLY A 154 -4.92 -9.77 4.18
CA GLY A 154 -3.53 -9.41 4.44
C GLY A 154 -2.62 -9.95 3.35
N LYS A 155 -1.89 -9.03 2.68
CA LYS A 155 -1.09 -9.29 1.48
C LYS A 155 -0.04 -10.39 1.68
N GLN A 156 0.73 -10.36 2.75
CA GLN A 156 1.85 -11.28 3.00
C GLN A 156 2.80 -11.44 1.79
N ASP A 157 2.84 -12.68 1.26
CA ASP A 157 3.66 -13.09 0.12
C ASP A 157 2.86 -13.13 -1.19
N HIS A 158 1.61 -12.63 -1.19
CA HIS A 158 0.79 -12.60 -2.40
C HIS A 158 1.28 -11.52 -3.36
N PHE A 159 1.50 -11.93 -4.60
CA PHE A 159 1.83 -11.06 -5.73
C PHE A 159 1.33 -11.67 -7.03
N PRO A 160 -0.01 -11.80 -7.18
CA PRO A 160 -0.60 -12.34 -8.40
C PRO A 160 -0.35 -11.42 -9.59
N ILE A 161 -0.18 -12.04 -10.76
CA ILE A 161 0.04 -11.36 -12.04
C ILE A 161 -1.07 -11.71 -13.02
N LEU A 162 -1.49 -10.76 -13.83
CA LEU A 162 -2.46 -10.98 -14.90
C LEU A 162 -1.91 -11.94 -15.96
N PRO A 163 -2.77 -12.77 -16.60
CA PRO A 163 -2.34 -13.70 -17.65
C PRO A 163 -1.73 -12.99 -18.87
N PRO A 164 -0.72 -13.58 -19.52
CA PRO A 164 0.00 -14.76 -19.10
C PRO A 164 0.90 -14.47 -17.89
N PRO A 165 0.85 -15.29 -16.81
CA PRO A 165 1.60 -15.03 -15.59
C PRO A 165 3.10 -15.27 -15.82
N MET A 166 3.88 -14.19 -15.81
CA MET A 166 5.33 -14.22 -15.90
C MET A 166 5.93 -13.36 -14.79
N TRP A 167 6.63 -14.01 -13.85
CA TRP A 167 7.35 -13.35 -12.78
C TRP A 167 8.83 -13.25 -13.11
N ASN A 168 9.44 -12.10 -12.84
CA ASN A 168 10.89 -11.98 -12.85
C ASN A 168 11.46 -12.78 -11.67
N LYS A 169 12.29 -13.78 -11.95
CA LYS A 169 12.88 -14.68 -10.95
C LYS A 169 14.30 -14.32 -10.56
N SER A 170 14.88 -13.36 -11.25
CA SER A 170 16.23 -12.83 -11.02
C SER A 170 16.26 -11.31 -11.27
N ARG A 171 17.36 -10.68 -10.87
CA ARG A 171 17.62 -9.26 -11.18
C ARG A 171 17.77 -8.99 -12.69
N ASP A 172 18.22 -10.00 -13.43
CA ASP A 172 18.53 -9.87 -14.87
C ASP A 172 17.28 -10.08 -15.75
N ASP A 173 16.19 -10.58 -15.18
CA ASP A 173 14.93 -10.71 -15.91
C ASP A 173 14.30 -9.33 -16.11
N VAL A 174 13.86 -9.05 -17.33
CA VAL A 174 13.31 -7.75 -17.74
C VAL A 174 11.88 -7.85 -18.26
N PHE A 175 11.15 -8.87 -17.83
CA PHE A 175 9.75 -9.02 -18.21
C PHE A 175 8.90 -7.88 -17.63
N ILE A 176 7.98 -7.39 -18.45
CA ILE A 176 6.97 -6.46 -17.97
C ILE A 176 5.93 -7.27 -17.20
N GLU A 177 5.97 -7.16 -15.90
CA GLU A 177 4.96 -7.74 -15.01
C GLU A 177 3.72 -6.86 -14.97
N ASN A 178 2.54 -7.50 -15.05
CA ASN A 178 1.26 -6.83 -14.87
C ASN A 178 0.65 -7.26 -13.53
N PRO A 179 1.00 -6.62 -12.40
CA PRO A 179 0.50 -7.01 -11.08
C PRO A 179 -1.01 -6.88 -11.01
N VAL A 180 -1.65 -7.83 -10.33
CA VAL A 180 -3.06 -7.72 -9.98
C VAL A 180 -3.25 -6.71 -8.86
N LEU A 181 -2.35 -6.71 -7.87
CA LEU A 181 -2.41 -5.78 -6.74
C LEU A 181 -2.24 -4.34 -7.20
N LEU A 182 -3.15 -3.48 -6.73
CA LEU A 182 -3.07 -2.03 -6.96
C LEU A 182 -1.92 -1.43 -6.14
N ASP A 183 -1.15 -0.58 -6.80
CA ASP A 183 -0.02 0.13 -6.21
C ASP A 183 -0.43 1.56 -5.84
N PRO A 184 -0.35 1.97 -4.57
CA PRO A 184 -0.63 3.35 -4.17
C PRO A 184 0.29 4.40 -4.81
N THR A 185 1.39 3.96 -5.42
CA THR A 185 2.35 4.84 -6.10
C THR A 185 2.12 4.91 -7.62
N ASP A 186 1.06 4.29 -8.10
CA ASP A 186 0.62 4.37 -9.49
C ASP A 186 -0.70 5.16 -9.56
N ILE A 187 -0.72 6.26 -10.29
CA ILE A 187 -1.88 7.15 -10.38
C ILE A 187 -3.08 6.48 -11.05
N ASP A 188 -2.84 5.60 -12.01
CA ASP A 188 -3.91 4.88 -12.70
C ASP A 188 -4.52 3.82 -11.77
N ASP A 189 -3.72 3.16 -10.97
CA ASP A 189 -4.16 2.15 -10.00
C ASP A 189 -5.05 2.73 -8.91
N VAL A 190 -4.70 3.89 -8.35
CA VAL A 190 -5.50 4.51 -7.27
C VAL A 190 -6.89 4.91 -7.74
N ASN A 191 -7.09 5.13 -9.03
CA ASN A 191 -8.38 5.46 -9.61
C ASN A 191 -9.30 4.24 -9.80
N LEU A 192 -8.75 3.03 -9.77
CA LEU A 192 -9.52 1.79 -9.92
C LEU A 192 -10.31 1.40 -8.66
N LEU A 193 -10.07 2.08 -7.53
CA LEU A 193 -10.71 1.79 -6.26
C LEU A 193 -11.52 2.98 -5.74
N THR A 194 -12.71 2.70 -5.20
CA THR A 194 -13.53 3.69 -4.51
C THR A 194 -14.12 3.13 -3.21
N PHE A 195 -14.71 4.03 -2.41
CA PHE A 195 -15.42 3.65 -1.18
C PHE A 195 -16.88 4.10 -1.28
N ASN A 196 -17.80 3.18 -1.04
CA ASN A 196 -19.22 3.48 -1.05
C ASN A 196 -19.69 4.14 0.28
N ILE A 197 -20.96 4.54 0.32
CA ILE A 197 -21.56 5.20 1.49
C ILE A 197 -21.60 4.32 2.75
N ASN A 198 -21.46 3.01 2.60
CA ASN A 198 -21.36 2.07 3.72
C ASN A 198 -19.90 1.88 4.21
N GLY A 199 -18.94 2.61 3.60
CA GLY A 199 -17.53 2.53 3.92
C GLY A 199 -16.83 1.32 3.30
N GLU A 200 -17.47 0.61 2.38
CA GLU A 200 -16.89 -0.54 1.71
C GLU A 200 -16.00 -0.08 0.56
N ALA A 201 -14.80 -0.66 0.52
CA ALA A 201 -13.93 -0.56 -0.64
C ALA A 201 -14.52 -1.41 -1.77
N CYS A 202 -14.61 -0.86 -2.96
CA CYS A 202 -15.13 -1.53 -4.14
C CYS A 202 -14.41 -1.06 -5.42
N PRO A 203 -14.42 -1.88 -6.49
CA PRO A 203 -13.93 -1.47 -7.79
C PRO A 203 -14.62 -0.20 -8.29
N ASN A 204 -13.86 0.70 -8.89
CA ASN A 204 -14.34 1.89 -9.59
C ASN A 204 -14.20 1.68 -11.10
N VAL A 205 -14.71 0.59 -11.59
CA VAL A 205 -14.62 0.12 -12.99
C VAL A 205 -15.98 -0.42 -13.39
N ASP A 206 -16.55 0.11 -14.48
CA ASP A 206 -17.90 -0.25 -14.94
C ASP A 206 -17.96 -1.65 -15.56
N ASP A 207 -16.92 -2.06 -16.28
CA ASP A 207 -16.85 -3.37 -16.92
C ASP A 207 -16.33 -4.43 -15.96
N ASN A 208 -17.25 -5.21 -15.39
CA ASN A 208 -16.95 -6.30 -14.45
C ASN A 208 -16.15 -7.46 -15.07
N SER A 209 -16.05 -7.54 -16.39
CA SER A 209 -15.28 -8.56 -17.11
C SER A 209 -13.83 -8.11 -17.38
N SER A 210 -13.52 -6.85 -17.18
CA SER A 210 -12.21 -6.28 -17.50
C SER A 210 -11.11 -6.74 -16.53
N PRO A 211 -9.85 -6.84 -17.01
CA PRO A 211 -8.72 -7.06 -16.13
C PRO A 211 -8.57 -6.00 -15.03
N LEU A 212 -8.97 -4.76 -15.30
CA LEU A 212 -8.91 -3.66 -14.31
C LEU A 212 -9.88 -3.88 -13.15
N TYR A 213 -11.10 -4.36 -13.44
CA TYR A 213 -12.05 -4.74 -12.39
C TYR A 213 -11.51 -5.88 -11.54
N ARG A 214 -10.91 -6.90 -12.16
CA ARG A 214 -10.26 -8.01 -11.47
C ARG A 214 -9.15 -7.49 -10.53
N ARG A 215 -8.29 -6.59 -11.00
CA ARG A 215 -7.23 -5.98 -10.21
C ARG A 215 -7.78 -5.28 -8.96
N ALA A 216 -8.78 -4.43 -9.13
CA ALA A 216 -9.41 -3.71 -8.03
C ALA A 216 -10.07 -4.68 -7.03
N LYS A 217 -10.82 -5.67 -7.51
CA LYS A 217 -11.52 -6.65 -6.66
C LYS A 217 -10.54 -7.48 -5.84
N GLU A 218 -9.55 -8.09 -6.46
CA GLU A 218 -8.57 -8.92 -5.77
C GLU A 218 -7.72 -8.08 -4.79
N SER A 219 -7.44 -6.82 -5.11
CA SER A 219 -6.76 -5.91 -4.18
C SER A 219 -7.60 -5.61 -2.93
N VAL A 220 -8.91 -5.43 -3.08
CA VAL A 220 -9.82 -5.26 -1.93
C VAL A 220 -9.73 -6.45 -0.98
N GLU A 221 -9.68 -7.66 -1.54
CA GLU A 221 -9.63 -8.92 -0.78
C GLU A 221 -8.24 -9.12 -0.15
N LEU A 222 -7.17 -9.04 -0.94
CA LEU A 222 -5.81 -9.31 -0.49
C LEU A 222 -5.28 -8.25 0.49
N TYR A 223 -5.59 -6.97 0.31
CA TYR A 223 -5.26 -5.93 1.29
C TYR A 223 -6.23 -5.87 2.47
N HIS A 224 -7.22 -6.75 2.52
CA HIS A 224 -8.23 -6.78 3.60
C HIS A 224 -8.94 -5.43 3.80
N LEU A 225 -9.24 -4.73 2.70
CA LEU A 225 -9.74 -3.35 2.78
C LEU A 225 -11.13 -3.25 3.42
N ASN A 226 -11.91 -4.33 3.41
CA ASN A 226 -13.24 -4.40 4.03
C ASN A 226 -13.22 -5.01 5.44
N HIS A 227 -12.06 -5.00 6.12
CA HIS A 227 -11.99 -5.29 7.55
C HIS A 227 -13.04 -4.49 8.33
N VAL A 228 -13.86 -5.17 9.13
CA VAL A 228 -15.10 -4.62 9.69
C VAL A 228 -14.91 -3.32 10.47
N PRO A 229 -13.94 -3.20 11.41
CA PRO A 229 -13.68 -1.95 12.11
C PRO A 229 -13.31 -0.80 11.16
N THR A 230 -12.50 -1.05 10.14
CA THR A 230 -12.06 -0.04 9.16
C THR A 230 -13.24 0.42 8.27
N LYS A 231 -14.04 -0.51 7.77
CA LYS A 231 -15.29 -0.24 7.06
C LYS A 231 -16.23 0.65 7.89
N ASN A 232 -16.45 0.27 9.13
CA ASN A 232 -17.33 1.03 10.04
C ASN A 232 -16.79 2.43 10.37
N ALA A 233 -15.47 2.59 10.48
CA ALA A 233 -14.86 3.90 10.65
C ALA A 233 -15.11 4.82 9.44
N ARG A 234 -14.91 4.31 8.22
CA ARG A 234 -15.23 5.04 6.97
C ARG A 234 -16.70 5.40 6.87
N LYS A 235 -17.62 4.46 7.21
CA LYS A 235 -19.06 4.71 7.24
C LYS A 235 -19.41 5.87 8.16
N ARG A 236 -18.84 5.91 9.37
CA ARG A 236 -19.07 7.01 10.32
C ARG A 236 -18.60 8.36 9.77
N ILE A 237 -17.44 8.41 9.09
CA ILE A 237 -16.94 9.63 8.45
C ILE A 237 -17.91 10.07 7.35
N CYS A 238 -18.33 9.16 6.47
CA CYS A 238 -19.29 9.42 5.41
C CYS A 238 -20.61 10.01 5.97
N GLN A 239 -21.16 9.41 7.02
CA GLN A 239 -22.38 9.89 7.68
C GLN A 239 -22.22 11.30 8.24
N LYS A 240 -21.10 11.61 8.90
CA LYS A 240 -20.80 12.96 9.42
C LYS A 240 -20.70 13.99 8.30
N VAL A 241 -20.00 13.67 7.20
CA VAL A 241 -19.89 14.56 6.02
C VAL A 241 -21.29 14.85 5.46
N ARG A 242 -22.09 13.83 5.23
CA ARG A 242 -23.47 13.99 4.71
C ARG A 242 -24.33 14.86 5.61
N MET A 243 -24.23 14.66 6.92
CA MET A 243 -24.98 15.46 7.90
C MET A 243 -24.55 16.93 7.85
N LEU A 244 -23.25 17.24 7.80
CA LEU A 244 -22.76 18.61 7.70
C LEU A 244 -23.22 19.28 6.40
N VAL A 245 -23.10 18.59 5.25
CA VAL A 245 -23.54 19.11 3.96
C VAL A 245 -25.07 19.36 3.96
N SER A 246 -25.86 18.42 4.48
CA SER A 246 -27.32 18.59 4.59
C SER A 246 -27.70 19.79 5.45
N ASN A 247 -27.02 20.01 6.59
CA ASN A 247 -27.26 21.17 7.44
C ASN A 247 -26.88 22.48 6.75
N ILE A 248 -25.72 22.53 6.07
CA ILE A 248 -25.30 23.71 5.29
C ILE A 248 -26.38 24.06 4.27
N ASN A 249 -26.82 23.08 3.45
CA ASN A 249 -27.85 23.28 2.43
C ASN A 249 -29.16 23.80 3.03
N ARG A 250 -29.65 23.16 4.11
CA ARG A 250 -30.90 23.57 4.78
C ARG A 250 -30.83 25.01 5.27
N LEU A 251 -29.74 25.41 5.95
CA LEU A 251 -29.59 26.75 6.48
C LEU A 251 -29.41 27.80 5.38
N SER A 252 -28.74 27.42 4.27
CA SER A 252 -28.56 28.32 3.12
C SER A 252 -29.89 28.65 2.41
N VAL A 253 -30.82 27.68 2.37
CA VAL A 253 -32.14 27.87 1.73
C VAL A 253 -33.12 28.60 2.64
N GLN A 254 -33.07 28.39 3.97
CA GLN A 254 -34.04 28.96 4.91
C GLN A 254 -33.87 30.47 5.13
N ASN A 255 -32.65 30.93 5.47
CA ASN A 255 -32.32 32.34 5.62
C ASN A 255 -30.80 32.48 5.68
N PHE A 256 -30.17 32.75 4.55
CA PHE A 256 -28.71 32.81 4.42
C PHE A 256 -28.09 33.88 5.34
N GLU A 257 -28.65 35.09 5.37
CA GLU A 257 -28.06 36.21 6.14
C GLU A 257 -28.08 35.97 7.66
N GLU A 258 -29.18 35.45 8.20
CA GLU A 258 -29.27 35.11 9.62
C GLU A 258 -28.35 33.92 9.98
N ASN A 259 -28.18 32.99 9.07
CA ASN A 259 -27.41 31.75 9.32
C ASN A 259 -25.95 31.82 8.88
N LYS A 260 -25.50 32.94 8.35
CA LYS A 260 -24.16 33.13 7.73
C LYS A 260 -23.00 32.68 8.60
N LEU A 261 -22.98 33.02 9.89
CA LEU A 261 -21.96 32.61 10.85
C LEU A 261 -22.00 31.08 11.09
N THR A 262 -23.18 30.52 11.30
CA THR A 262 -23.37 29.07 11.52
C THR A 262 -22.93 28.28 10.28
N ILE A 263 -23.29 28.73 9.09
CA ILE A 263 -22.86 28.12 7.81
C ILE A 263 -21.34 28.15 7.70
N LYS A 264 -20.71 29.28 8.05
CA LYS A 264 -19.24 29.41 8.06
C LYS A 264 -18.59 28.41 9.00
N ASP A 265 -19.12 28.23 10.21
CA ASP A 265 -18.61 27.27 11.19
C ASP A 265 -18.77 25.82 10.72
N LEU A 266 -19.90 25.45 10.13
CA LEU A 266 -20.11 24.13 9.54
C LEU A 266 -19.18 23.87 8.36
N LYS A 267 -18.93 24.87 7.49
CA LYS A 267 -17.93 24.78 6.41
C LYS A 267 -16.53 24.55 6.96
N ILE A 268 -16.14 25.24 8.04
CA ILE A 268 -14.85 25.05 8.72
C ILE A 268 -14.73 23.62 9.29
N GLN A 269 -15.79 23.11 9.92
CA GLN A 269 -15.80 21.74 10.43
C GLN A 269 -15.65 20.71 9.29
N LEU A 270 -16.40 20.89 8.21
CA LEU A 270 -16.31 20.07 7.03
C LEU A 270 -14.89 20.09 6.44
N HIS A 271 -14.31 21.29 6.32
CA HIS A 271 -12.93 21.46 5.84
C HIS A 271 -11.91 20.73 6.73
N LYS A 272 -12.02 20.86 8.06
CA LYS A 272 -11.13 20.14 8.99
C LYS A 272 -11.25 18.62 8.82
N MET A 273 -12.45 18.11 8.66
CA MET A 273 -12.65 16.67 8.43
C MET A 273 -12.02 16.20 7.13
N ILE A 274 -12.18 16.95 6.06
CA ILE A 274 -11.62 16.64 4.75
C ILE A 274 -10.09 16.71 4.78
N ARG A 275 -9.54 17.74 5.41
CA ARG A 275 -8.09 17.92 5.54
C ARG A 275 -7.43 16.76 6.28
N VAL A 276 -8.07 16.22 7.29
CA VAL A 276 -7.59 15.04 8.02
C VAL A 276 -7.76 13.77 7.19
N SER A 277 -8.85 13.67 6.40
CA SER A 277 -9.16 12.48 5.61
C SER A 277 -8.48 12.46 4.23
N CYS A 278 -8.28 13.64 3.60
CA CYS A 278 -7.68 13.79 2.26
C CYS A 278 -6.83 15.05 2.17
N PRO A 279 -5.66 15.11 2.81
CA PRO A 279 -4.86 16.34 2.94
C PRO A 279 -4.44 16.97 1.61
N ARG A 280 -4.17 16.18 0.57
CA ARG A 280 -3.74 16.67 -0.75
C ARG A 280 -4.83 17.42 -1.54
N LEU A 281 -6.10 17.07 -1.36
CA LEU A 281 -7.18 17.76 -2.07
C LEU A 281 -7.24 19.26 -1.76
N LEU A 282 -6.72 19.68 -0.62
CA LEU A 282 -6.76 21.08 -0.15
C LEU A 282 -5.45 21.85 -0.32
N SER A 283 -4.36 21.19 -0.66
CA SER A 283 -3.09 21.86 -0.93
C SER A 283 -3.02 22.51 -2.34
N ILE A 284 -3.94 22.09 -3.24
CA ILE A 284 -3.87 22.42 -4.67
C ILE A 284 -4.96 23.42 -5.10
N GLN A 285 -6.11 23.49 -4.37
CA GLN A 285 -7.27 24.26 -4.79
C GLN A 285 -7.99 24.97 -3.62
N PRO A 286 -8.67 26.10 -3.85
CA PRO A 286 -9.54 26.74 -2.86
C PRO A 286 -10.63 25.78 -2.36
N LEU A 287 -11.00 25.92 -1.08
CA LEU A 287 -11.96 25.03 -0.41
C LEU A 287 -13.28 24.88 -1.16
N GLU A 288 -13.82 25.98 -1.67
CA GLU A 288 -15.11 26.00 -2.37
C GLU A 288 -15.05 25.17 -3.66
N TYR A 289 -14.00 25.33 -4.44
CA TYR A 289 -13.77 24.54 -5.66
C TYR A 289 -13.64 23.03 -5.35
N THR A 290 -12.92 22.70 -4.28
CA THR A 290 -12.72 21.29 -3.85
C THR A 290 -14.04 20.66 -3.38
N LEU A 291 -14.86 21.41 -2.63
CA LEU A 291 -16.17 20.95 -2.18
C LEU A 291 -17.11 20.67 -3.36
N GLU A 292 -17.21 21.60 -4.29
CA GLU A 292 -18.13 21.52 -5.43
C GLU A 292 -17.75 20.42 -6.43
N ASN A 293 -16.48 20.33 -6.79
CA ASN A 293 -16.05 19.53 -7.92
C ASN A 293 -15.59 18.13 -7.55
N PHE A 294 -15.18 17.90 -6.30
CA PHE A 294 -14.63 16.60 -5.91
C PHE A 294 -15.40 15.93 -4.75
N ILE A 295 -15.73 16.66 -3.69
CA ILE A 295 -16.24 16.02 -2.47
C ILE A 295 -17.74 15.80 -2.55
N ILE A 296 -18.48 16.76 -3.04
CA ILE A 296 -19.95 16.69 -3.10
C ILE A 296 -20.42 15.67 -4.12
N PRO A 297 -19.91 15.65 -5.35
CA PRO A 297 -20.21 14.59 -6.30
C PRO A 297 -19.83 13.20 -5.79
N MET A 298 -18.70 13.10 -5.08
CA MET A 298 -18.20 11.86 -4.52
C MET A 298 -19.13 11.21 -3.49
N PHE A 299 -19.93 12.02 -2.77
CA PHE A 299 -20.94 11.53 -1.83
C PHE A 299 -22.36 11.51 -2.43
N GLY A 300 -22.51 11.73 -3.75
CA GLY A 300 -23.81 11.81 -4.40
C GLY A 300 -24.66 12.99 -3.91
N LEU A 301 -24.03 14.07 -3.46
CA LEU A 301 -24.66 15.26 -2.90
C LEU A 301 -24.53 16.43 -3.87
N LYS A 302 -25.49 17.35 -3.81
CA LYS A 302 -25.41 18.65 -4.47
C LYS A 302 -25.47 19.74 -3.42
N ILE A 303 -24.59 20.71 -3.44
CA ILE A 303 -24.73 21.94 -2.63
C ILE A 303 -25.37 23.00 -3.54
N CYS A 304 -26.49 23.55 -3.10
CA CYS A 304 -27.03 24.78 -3.67
C CYS A 304 -26.27 25.95 -3.07
N TRP A 305 -25.39 26.55 -3.85
CA TRP A 305 -24.79 27.82 -3.50
C TRP A 305 -25.77 28.92 -3.92
N ILE A 306 -26.30 29.63 -2.96
CA ILE A 306 -26.93 30.90 -3.21
C ILE A 306 -25.80 31.94 -3.04
N GLY A 307 -25.40 32.56 -4.14
CA GLY A 307 -24.29 33.51 -4.26
C GLY A 307 -24.37 34.73 -3.30
#